data_7e244b5b7812c56240d5ee63a54a9bd9
#
_entry.id   7e244b5b7812c56240d5ee63a54a9bd9
#
_cell.length_a   1.000
_cell.length_b   1.000
_cell.length_c   1.000
_cell.angle_alpha   90.00
_cell.angle_beta   90.00
_cell.angle_gamma   90.00
#
_symmetry.space_group_name_H-M   'P 1'
#
loop_
_entity.id
_entity.type
_entity.pdbx_description
1 polymer ?
#
loop_
_entity_poly.entity_id
_entity_poly.type
_entity_poly.pdbx_seq_one_letter_code
_entity_poly.pdbx_strand_id
1 'polypeptide(L)'
;DSCRNVRISNTYVNTPNDDAIVLKSSYGLGFARATENVTITNSQVSGFDLGTMLDGTFQTTQEFAPDKDRSTGRIKLGTESNGGFKNITISNINFVHCRGLAIETVDGGNIEDVTITNITMRDILTAPFFIRLGKRQRGPGGSPIAQVKRVNISNVVVSDARSEYASIIAGLQESLIEDVNFSNIYIQYKGGGTKEDALREVPQNEKNYPEPSMFGVLPASTFYIRHAKNITFDNIRVSFQKEDFRPAFVLDNVHGIDFERLKIATNQKMFSLKNVSNFSVPNSQNVDDKKIEKVEKREF
;
A
#
# COMPACT_ATOMS: atom_id res chain seq x y z
N ASP A 1 15.07 4.53 -13.91
CA ASP A 1 15.22 3.10 -14.11
C ASP A 1 16.66 2.68 -13.84
N SER A 2 16.85 1.69 -12.96
CA SER A 2 18.16 1.12 -12.61
C SER A 2 19.23 2.17 -12.22
N CYS A 3 18.79 3.26 -11.57
CA CYS A 3 19.63 4.40 -11.21
C CYS A 3 20.17 4.28 -9.79
N ARG A 4 21.30 4.96 -9.52
CA ARG A 4 21.92 5.01 -8.19
C ARG A 4 22.24 6.44 -7.78
N ASN A 5 22.19 6.71 -6.46
CA ASN A 5 22.55 8.00 -5.88
C ASN A 5 21.71 9.16 -6.47
N VAL A 6 20.37 9.00 -6.48
CA VAL A 6 19.42 9.95 -7.06
C VAL A 6 18.75 10.77 -5.98
N ARG A 7 18.59 12.07 -6.21
CA ARG A 7 17.76 12.96 -5.40
C ARG A 7 16.71 13.63 -6.28
N ILE A 8 15.45 13.54 -5.84
CA ILE A 8 14.30 14.23 -6.43
C ILE A 8 13.72 15.09 -5.33
N SER A 9 13.72 16.40 -5.53
CA SER A 9 13.24 17.31 -4.48
C SER A 9 12.64 18.59 -5.05
N ASN A 10 11.76 19.22 -4.27
CA ASN A 10 11.17 20.53 -4.59
C ASN A 10 10.44 20.52 -5.94
N THR A 11 9.73 19.42 -6.24
CA THR A 11 8.99 19.27 -7.49
C THR A 11 7.49 19.17 -7.23
N TYR A 12 6.70 19.64 -8.19
CA TYR A 12 5.29 19.35 -8.27
C TYR A 12 5.00 18.65 -9.60
N VAL A 13 4.53 17.41 -9.53
CA VAL A 13 4.24 16.60 -10.72
C VAL A 13 2.76 16.26 -10.75
N ASN A 14 2.07 16.67 -11.81
CA ASN A 14 0.67 16.35 -12.06
C ASN A 14 0.52 15.46 -13.28
N THR A 15 -0.14 14.32 -13.13
CA THR A 15 -0.51 13.46 -14.24
C THR A 15 -1.69 12.57 -13.88
N PRO A 16 -2.84 12.68 -14.56
CA PRO A 16 -3.95 11.78 -14.34
C PRO A 16 -3.78 10.42 -15.06
N ASN A 17 -2.85 10.31 -16.00
CA ASN A 17 -2.76 9.19 -16.94
C ASN A 17 -1.70 8.16 -16.60
N ASP A 18 -0.70 8.50 -15.75
CA ASP A 18 0.38 7.61 -15.34
C ASP A 18 0.93 8.03 -13.97
N ASP A 19 1.86 7.26 -13.41
CA ASP A 19 2.52 7.57 -12.15
C ASP A 19 3.34 8.88 -12.24
N ALA A 20 3.24 9.74 -11.22
CA ALA A 20 3.92 11.05 -11.22
C ALA A 20 5.42 10.92 -11.03
N ILE A 21 5.85 10.14 -10.03
CA ILE A 21 7.26 9.83 -9.78
C ILE A 21 7.37 8.32 -9.64
N VAL A 22 8.12 7.68 -10.52
CA VAL A 22 8.27 6.24 -10.53
C VAL A 22 9.73 5.81 -10.52
N LEU A 23 10.06 4.92 -9.59
CA LEU A 23 11.33 4.21 -9.58
C LEU A 23 11.12 2.86 -10.25
N LYS A 24 11.96 2.55 -11.25
CA LYS A 24 11.98 1.28 -11.97
C LYS A 24 13.33 0.60 -11.86
N SER A 25 13.35 -0.68 -12.07
CA SER A 25 14.57 -1.50 -12.07
C SER A 25 14.40 -2.61 -13.09
N SER A 26 14.33 -2.22 -14.37
CA SER A 26 14.06 -3.11 -15.50
C SER A 26 15.33 -3.81 -16.01
N TYR A 27 15.15 -4.63 -17.03
CA TYR A 27 16.23 -5.26 -17.79
C TYR A 27 16.79 -4.37 -18.92
N GLY A 28 16.46 -3.08 -18.92
CA GLY A 28 16.84 -2.13 -19.99
C GLY A 28 18.35 -1.97 -20.22
N LEU A 29 19.17 -2.38 -19.25
CA LEU A 29 20.63 -2.40 -19.38
C LEU A 29 21.19 -3.72 -19.95
N GLY A 30 20.31 -4.70 -20.28
CA GLY A 30 20.69 -6.05 -20.63
C GLY A 30 21.01 -6.97 -19.44
N PHE A 31 20.94 -6.45 -18.21
CA PHE A 31 21.11 -7.19 -16.96
C PHE A 31 20.31 -6.53 -15.83
N ALA A 32 20.00 -7.29 -14.79
CA ALA A 32 19.30 -6.80 -13.62
C ALA A 32 20.21 -5.94 -12.74
N ARG A 33 19.80 -4.69 -12.46
CA ARG A 33 20.51 -3.78 -11.57
C ARG A 33 19.53 -3.05 -10.67
N ALA A 34 19.79 -3.03 -9.37
CA ALA A 34 18.96 -2.32 -8.42
C ALA A 34 18.94 -0.81 -8.66
N THR A 35 17.76 -0.21 -8.47
CA THR A 35 17.64 1.23 -8.21
C THR A 35 17.90 1.43 -6.72
N GLU A 36 18.95 2.16 -6.37
CA GLU A 36 19.43 2.27 -5.00
C GLU A 36 19.92 3.66 -4.60
N ASN A 37 19.90 3.93 -3.28
CA ASN A 37 20.32 5.22 -2.70
C ASN A 37 19.51 6.38 -3.30
N VAL A 38 18.17 6.30 -3.22
CA VAL A 38 17.27 7.31 -3.78
C VAL A 38 16.56 8.06 -2.67
N THR A 39 16.55 9.38 -2.74
CA THR A 39 15.77 10.25 -1.88
C THR A 39 14.75 11.03 -2.70
N ILE A 40 13.46 10.94 -2.34
CA ILE A 40 12.38 11.77 -2.87
C ILE A 40 11.85 12.60 -1.71
N THR A 41 11.91 13.93 -1.82
CA THR A 41 11.54 14.78 -0.69
C THR A 41 10.98 16.14 -1.09
N ASN A 42 10.26 16.80 -0.17
CA ASN A 42 9.76 18.17 -0.33
C ASN A 42 8.99 18.36 -1.65
N SER A 43 8.11 17.46 -1.99
CA SER A 43 7.46 17.44 -3.30
C SER A 43 5.94 17.23 -3.18
N GLN A 44 5.23 17.50 -4.25
CA GLN A 44 3.81 17.27 -4.38
C GLN A 44 3.52 16.47 -5.63
N VAL A 45 2.54 15.56 -5.53
CA VAL A 45 2.07 14.76 -6.66
C VAL A 45 0.55 14.81 -6.75
N SER A 46 0.00 14.79 -7.96
CA SER A 46 -1.44 14.86 -8.18
C SER A 46 -1.89 14.24 -9.50
N GLY A 47 -3.20 13.98 -9.59
CA GLY A 47 -3.87 13.43 -10.77
C GLY A 47 -4.99 14.34 -11.30
N PHE A 48 -4.84 15.67 -11.22
CA PHE A 48 -5.77 16.62 -11.82
C PHE A 48 -5.81 16.52 -13.35
N ASP A 49 -6.91 16.88 -13.95
CA ASP A 49 -7.09 16.90 -15.41
C ASP A 49 -5.95 17.64 -16.10
N LEU A 50 -5.53 17.13 -17.27
CA LEU A 50 -4.40 17.69 -18.02
C LEU A 50 -4.59 19.18 -18.33
N GLY A 51 -3.55 19.97 -18.05
CA GLY A 51 -3.56 21.42 -18.28
C GLY A 51 -4.15 22.24 -17.14
N THR A 52 -5.02 21.68 -16.30
CA THR A 52 -5.78 22.45 -15.30
C THR A 52 -4.93 22.88 -14.10
N MET A 53 -3.77 22.28 -13.88
CA MET A 53 -2.79 22.79 -12.94
C MET A 53 -2.13 24.08 -13.45
N LEU A 54 -1.94 24.22 -14.78
CA LEU A 54 -1.30 25.38 -15.39
C LEU A 54 -2.21 26.61 -15.42
N ASP A 55 -3.51 26.40 -15.59
CA ASP A 55 -4.52 27.47 -15.57
C ASP A 55 -5.10 27.74 -14.17
N GLY A 56 -4.70 26.98 -13.16
CA GLY A 56 -5.11 27.13 -11.77
C GLY A 56 -6.52 26.64 -11.45
N THR A 57 -7.18 25.90 -12.33
CA THR A 57 -8.54 25.39 -12.10
C THR A 57 -8.58 24.07 -11.36
N PHE A 58 -7.53 23.25 -11.42
CA PHE A 58 -7.38 21.97 -10.70
C PHE A 58 -8.61 21.05 -10.84
N GLN A 59 -9.08 20.85 -12.06
CA GLN A 59 -10.28 20.05 -12.34
C GLN A 59 -10.02 18.56 -12.09
N THR A 60 -11.09 17.84 -11.76
CA THR A 60 -11.07 16.41 -11.40
C THR A 60 -12.17 15.66 -12.16
N THR A 61 -12.38 15.98 -13.43
CA THR A 61 -13.45 15.38 -14.26
C THR A 61 -13.03 14.07 -14.89
N GLN A 62 -11.71 13.83 -15.05
CA GLN A 62 -11.20 12.57 -15.56
C GLN A 62 -11.32 11.48 -14.48
N GLU A 63 -12.22 10.53 -14.71
CA GLU A 63 -12.46 9.44 -13.77
C GLU A 63 -11.43 8.30 -13.91
N PHE A 64 -11.01 8.00 -15.14
CA PHE A 64 -10.16 6.84 -15.45
C PHE A 64 -8.90 7.25 -16.20
N ALA A 65 -7.80 6.60 -15.84
CA ALA A 65 -6.56 6.61 -16.62
C ALA A 65 -6.64 5.64 -17.82
N PRO A 66 -5.68 5.67 -18.76
CA PRO A 66 -5.69 4.78 -19.94
C PRO A 66 -5.68 3.29 -19.61
N ASP A 67 -5.21 2.89 -18.42
CA ASP A 67 -5.24 1.52 -17.92
C ASP A 67 -6.64 1.08 -17.42
N LYS A 68 -7.65 1.95 -17.53
CA LYS A 68 -9.05 1.74 -17.10
C LYS A 68 -9.24 1.64 -15.59
N ASP A 69 -8.26 2.03 -14.80
CA ASP A 69 -8.38 2.27 -13.37
C ASP A 69 -8.46 3.80 -13.11
N ARG A 70 -8.58 4.21 -11.87
CA ARG A 70 -8.72 5.63 -11.47
C ARG A 70 -7.52 6.48 -11.93
N SER A 71 -7.70 7.80 -12.01
CA SER A 71 -6.60 8.74 -12.30
C SER A 71 -5.39 8.48 -11.42
N THR A 72 -4.18 8.54 -11.98
CA THR A 72 -2.95 7.98 -11.38
C THR A 72 -2.22 8.97 -10.47
N GLY A 73 -1.26 9.71 -10.95
CA GLY A 73 -0.59 10.82 -10.27
C GLY A 73 0.15 10.50 -8.96
N ARG A 74 0.60 9.29 -8.73
CA ARG A 74 1.19 8.82 -7.45
C ARG A 74 2.72 8.67 -7.49
N ILE A 75 3.30 8.34 -6.33
CA ILE A 75 4.67 7.83 -6.24
C ILE A 75 4.62 6.29 -6.21
N LYS A 76 5.49 5.67 -7.00
CA LYS A 76 5.54 4.21 -7.15
C LYS A 76 6.96 3.67 -7.23
N LEU A 77 7.21 2.55 -6.56
CA LEU A 77 8.32 1.64 -6.81
C LEU A 77 7.76 0.48 -7.64
N GLY A 78 8.32 0.26 -8.83
CA GLY A 78 7.81 -0.74 -9.78
C GLY A 78 7.20 -0.10 -11.03
N THR A 79 6.49 -0.83 -11.85
CA THR A 79 6.22 -2.29 -11.82
C THR A 79 7.43 -3.11 -12.27
N GLU A 80 8.26 -2.60 -13.22
CA GLU A 80 9.50 -3.24 -13.64
C GLU A 80 10.47 -3.27 -12.45
N SER A 81 10.79 -4.47 -12.00
CA SER A 81 11.47 -4.72 -10.72
C SER A 81 12.51 -5.86 -10.78
N ASN A 82 13.14 -6.09 -11.93
CA ASN A 82 14.10 -7.18 -12.11
C ASN A 82 15.33 -7.05 -11.19
N GLY A 83 15.85 -5.84 -11.00
CA GLY A 83 17.03 -5.59 -10.14
C GLY A 83 16.67 -5.23 -8.70
N GLY A 84 15.41 -4.83 -8.45
CA GLY A 84 14.92 -4.45 -7.12
C GLY A 84 15.23 -3.01 -6.72
N PHE A 85 14.91 -2.70 -5.46
CA PHE A 85 15.02 -1.35 -4.88
C PHE A 85 15.66 -1.43 -3.50
N LYS A 86 16.66 -0.59 -3.23
CA LYS A 86 17.42 -0.61 -1.97
C LYS A 86 17.71 0.79 -1.46
N ASN A 87 17.62 0.97 -0.15
CA ASN A 87 17.95 2.24 0.51
C ASN A 87 17.21 3.42 -0.12
N ILE A 88 15.86 3.40 0.00
CA ILE A 88 14.97 4.40 -0.55
C ILE A 88 14.36 5.22 0.59
N THR A 89 14.43 6.54 0.48
CA THR A 89 13.75 7.46 1.40
C THR A 89 12.75 8.32 0.65
N ILE A 90 11.49 8.34 1.13
CA ILE A 90 10.41 9.20 0.62
C ILE A 90 9.91 10.01 1.80
N SER A 91 10.01 11.35 1.74
CA SER A 91 9.64 12.18 2.87
C SER A 91 9.10 13.56 2.50
N ASN A 92 8.25 14.13 3.35
CA ASN A 92 7.70 15.47 3.15
C ASN A 92 6.97 15.59 1.80
N ILE A 93 6.01 14.71 1.54
CA ILE A 93 5.26 14.64 0.27
C ILE A 93 3.77 14.89 0.50
N ASN A 94 3.17 15.67 -0.39
CA ASN A 94 1.73 15.82 -0.51
C ASN A 94 1.21 15.02 -1.72
N PHE A 95 0.20 14.17 -1.50
CA PHE A 95 -0.58 13.49 -2.53
C PHE A 95 -1.95 14.15 -2.61
N VAL A 96 -2.40 14.55 -3.80
CA VAL A 96 -3.70 15.21 -3.97
C VAL A 96 -4.43 14.65 -5.18
N HIS A 97 -5.65 14.17 -4.98
CA HIS A 97 -6.49 13.61 -6.03
C HIS A 97 -5.75 12.62 -6.93
N CYS A 98 -5.24 11.54 -6.34
CA CYS A 98 -4.46 10.53 -7.07
C CYS A 98 -4.58 9.15 -6.43
N ARG A 99 -4.00 8.14 -7.05
CA ARG A 99 -3.84 6.83 -6.37
C ARG A 99 -2.90 6.97 -5.18
N GLY A 100 -3.01 6.07 -4.20
CA GLY A 100 -2.09 6.04 -3.06
C GLY A 100 -0.70 5.54 -3.41
N LEU A 101 0.17 5.52 -2.42
CA LEU A 101 1.55 5.06 -2.53
C LEU A 101 1.61 3.57 -2.91
N ALA A 102 2.41 3.22 -3.91
CA ALA A 102 2.62 1.85 -4.36
C ALA A 102 4.08 1.39 -4.21
N ILE A 103 4.27 0.25 -3.55
CA ILE A 103 5.57 -0.41 -3.34
C ILE A 103 5.44 -1.82 -3.89
N GLU A 104 5.97 -2.06 -5.09
CA GLU A 104 5.69 -3.27 -5.85
C GLU A 104 6.97 -3.93 -6.34
N THR A 105 7.06 -5.24 -6.16
CA THR A 105 8.04 -6.07 -6.87
C THR A 105 7.36 -7.33 -7.38
N VAL A 106 7.51 -7.58 -8.68
CA VAL A 106 6.82 -8.68 -9.38
C VAL A 106 7.70 -9.40 -10.40
N ASP A 107 8.94 -8.90 -10.63
CA ASP A 107 9.83 -9.40 -11.67
C ASP A 107 11.15 -9.99 -11.12
N GLY A 108 11.24 -10.21 -9.79
CA GLY A 108 12.31 -10.99 -9.16
C GLY A 108 13.32 -10.21 -8.34
N GLY A 109 13.36 -8.88 -8.41
CA GLY A 109 14.26 -8.06 -7.59
C GLY A 109 13.66 -7.74 -6.22
N ASN A 110 14.49 -7.69 -5.19
CA ASN A 110 14.06 -7.43 -3.82
C ASN A 110 13.74 -5.95 -3.57
N ILE A 111 12.82 -5.70 -2.65
CA ILE A 111 12.65 -4.37 -2.03
C ILE A 111 13.17 -4.47 -0.59
N GLU A 112 14.11 -3.61 -0.23
CA GLU A 112 14.69 -3.59 1.11
C GLU A 112 15.18 -2.20 1.50
N ASP A 113 15.10 -1.91 2.81
CA ASP A 113 15.59 -0.65 3.41
C ASP A 113 14.83 0.58 2.86
N VAL A 114 13.50 0.58 3.01
CA VAL A 114 12.63 1.66 2.56
C VAL A 114 12.08 2.43 3.76
N THR A 115 12.26 3.74 3.78
CA THR A 115 11.67 4.63 4.79
C THR A 115 10.77 5.66 4.12
N ILE A 116 9.53 5.77 4.61
CA ILE A 116 8.51 6.70 4.14
C ILE A 116 7.96 7.45 5.33
N THR A 117 8.05 8.78 5.32
CA THR A 117 7.65 9.57 6.49
C THR A 117 7.19 10.98 6.14
N ASN A 118 6.38 11.57 7.03
CA ASN A 118 5.86 12.93 6.88
C ASN A 118 5.09 13.11 5.57
N ILE A 119 4.03 12.31 5.40
CA ILE A 119 3.20 12.30 4.20
C ILE A 119 1.81 12.83 4.51
N THR A 120 1.28 13.69 3.66
CA THR A 120 -0.15 14.01 3.63
C THR A 120 -0.77 13.53 2.33
N MET A 121 -1.96 12.94 2.43
CA MET A 121 -2.72 12.42 1.29
C MET A 121 -4.16 12.94 1.38
N ARG A 122 -4.68 13.47 0.29
CA ARG A 122 -6.06 13.96 0.22
C ARG A 122 -6.74 13.51 -1.06
N ASP A 123 -7.99 13.03 -0.94
CA ASP A 123 -8.81 12.51 -2.03
C ASP A 123 -8.06 11.39 -2.78
N ILE A 124 -7.80 10.30 -2.04
CA ILE A 124 -7.07 9.14 -2.56
C ILE A 124 -8.04 8.19 -3.25
N LEU A 125 -7.77 7.95 -4.53
CA LEU A 125 -8.68 7.31 -5.47
C LEU A 125 -8.63 5.78 -5.44
N THR A 126 -7.57 5.19 -4.82
CA THR A 126 -7.42 3.75 -4.61
C THR A 126 -6.96 3.46 -3.18
N ALA A 127 -6.18 2.42 -2.94
CA ALA A 127 -5.60 2.11 -1.63
C ALA A 127 -4.59 3.20 -1.21
N PRO A 128 -4.67 3.77 0.00
CA PRO A 128 -3.64 4.68 0.52
C PRO A 128 -2.24 4.07 0.50
N PHE A 129 -2.13 2.79 0.90
CA PHE A 129 -0.89 2.01 0.88
C PHE A 129 -1.11 0.71 0.12
N PHE A 130 -0.26 0.44 -0.85
CA PHE A 130 -0.25 -0.78 -1.64
C PHE A 130 1.15 -1.38 -1.66
N ILE A 131 1.38 -2.42 -0.83
CA ILE A 131 2.64 -3.17 -0.80
C ILE A 131 2.37 -4.53 -1.42
N ARG A 132 3.00 -4.80 -2.58
CA ARG A 132 2.77 -6.02 -3.35
C ARG A 132 4.06 -6.75 -3.70
N LEU A 133 4.11 -8.01 -3.34
CA LEU A 133 5.04 -8.99 -3.89
C LEU A 133 4.26 -9.92 -4.80
N GLY A 134 4.64 -9.99 -6.08
CA GLY A 134 3.97 -10.81 -7.09
C GLY A 134 4.97 -11.66 -7.89
N LYS A 135 4.45 -12.33 -8.92
CA LYS A 135 5.19 -13.34 -9.70
C LYS A 135 4.92 -13.17 -11.20
N ARG A 136 4.96 -11.91 -11.68
CA ARG A 136 4.83 -11.59 -13.11
C ARG A 136 6.05 -12.10 -13.88
N GLN A 137 7.22 -11.97 -13.30
CA GLN A 137 8.50 -12.52 -13.76
C GLN A 137 8.86 -12.16 -15.20
N ARG A 138 8.64 -10.92 -15.62
CA ARG A 138 9.07 -10.41 -16.90
C ARG A 138 10.59 -10.22 -16.89
N GLY A 139 11.31 -11.00 -17.70
CA GLY A 139 12.76 -10.95 -17.83
C GLY A 139 13.30 -12.21 -18.51
N PRO A 140 14.51 -12.20 -19.04
CA PRO A 140 15.12 -13.37 -19.62
C PRO A 140 15.50 -14.39 -18.54
N GLY A 141 15.32 -15.68 -18.83
CA GLY A 141 15.92 -16.77 -18.07
C GLY A 141 15.26 -17.15 -16.74
N GLY A 142 14.03 -16.71 -16.46
CA GLY A 142 13.34 -17.05 -15.22
C GLY A 142 13.88 -16.26 -14.04
N SER A 143 13.15 -15.23 -13.61
CA SER A 143 13.52 -14.42 -12.45
C SER A 143 13.30 -15.19 -11.15
N PRO A 144 14.13 -15.00 -10.11
CA PRO A 144 13.86 -15.57 -8.79
C PRO A 144 12.57 -15.02 -8.20
N ILE A 145 12.08 -15.63 -7.14
CA ILE A 145 11.02 -15.04 -6.32
C ILE A 145 11.65 -13.96 -5.45
N ALA A 146 11.11 -12.75 -5.55
CA ALA A 146 11.59 -11.59 -4.82
C ALA A 146 11.29 -11.67 -3.31
N GLN A 147 11.88 -10.77 -2.54
CA GLN A 147 11.57 -10.49 -1.14
C GLN A 147 11.21 -9.01 -0.96
N VAL A 148 10.33 -8.73 -0.01
CA VAL A 148 10.07 -7.38 0.50
C VAL A 148 10.32 -7.38 1.98
N LYS A 149 11.25 -6.56 2.47
CA LYS A 149 11.62 -6.52 3.89
C LYS A 149 12.18 -5.16 4.32
N ARG A 150 12.03 -4.89 5.63
CA ARG A 150 12.51 -3.66 6.27
C ARG A 150 11.94 -2.40 5.62
N VAL A 151 10.61 -2.30 5.68
CA VAL A 151 9.85 -1.13 5.20
C VAL A 151 9.26 -0.41 6.41
N ASN A 152 9.60 0.85 6.58
CA ASN A 152 9.06 1.70 7.65
C ASN A 152 8.22 2.83 7.06
N ILE A 153 6.96 2.94 7.48
CA ILE A 153 6.01 3.97 7.07
C ILE A 153 5.51 4.69 8.32
N SER A 154 5.76 5.99 8.42
CA SER A 154 5.45 6.73 9.65
C SER A 154 4.98 8.16 9.40
N ASN A 155 4.25 8.72 10.37
CA ASN A 155 3.81 10.11 10.36
C ASN A 155 3.01 10.45 9.09
N VAL A 156 1.90 9.74 8.87
CA VAL A 156 1.06 9.91 7.67
C VAL A 156 -0.35 10.35 8.06
N VAL A 157 -0.87 11.33 7.35
CA VAL A 157 -2.27 11.76 7.44
C VAL A 157 -2.95 11.57 6.09
N VAL A 158 -4.04 10.80 6.09
CA VAL A 158 -4.85 10.54 4.90
C VAL A 158 -6.27 11.02 5.12
N SER A 159 -6.82 11.79 4.20
CA SER A 159 -8.21 12.22 4.20
C SER A 159 -8.91 11.90 2.88
N ASP A 160 -10.21 11.64 2.95
CA ASP A 160 -11.07 11.34 1.79
C ASP A 160 -10.57 10.13 0.96
N ALA A 161 -10.02 9.10 1.60
CA ALA A 161 -9.61 7.90 0.88
C ALA A 161 -10.82 7.05 0.47
N ARG A 162 -10.80 6.52 -0.74
CA ARG A 162 -11.79 5.54 -1.18
C ARG A 162 -11.70 4.26 -0.36
N SER A 163 -12.82 3.60 -0.18
CA SER A 163 -12.93 2.47 0.75
C SER A 163 -12.92 1.11 0.07
N GLU A 164 -13.10 1.03 -1.24
CA GLU A 164 -13.23 -0.24 -1.98
C GLU A 164 -12.01 -1.14 -1.77
N TYR A 165 -10.82 -0.55 -1.73
CA TYR A 165 -9.57 -1.30 -1.72
C TYR A 165 -8.87 -1.32 -0.36
N ALA A 166 -9.34 -0.56 0.66
CA ALA A 166 -8.63 -0.41 1.93
C ALA A 166 -7.13 -0.11 1.70
N SER A 167 -6.26 -0.44 2.66
CA SER A 167 -4.80 -0.51 2.44
C SER A 167 -4.37 -1.96 2.34
N ILE A 168 -3.34 -2.28 1.56
CA ILE A 168 -3.00 -3.65 1.18
C ILE A 168 -1.54 -3.98 1.46
N ILE A 169 -1.32 -5.12 2.11
CA ILE A 169 -0.02 -5.80 2.17
C ILE A 169 -0.25 -7.21 1.64
N ALA A 170 0.26 -7.52 0.45
CA ALA A 170 -0.01 -8.82 -0.18
C ALA A 170 1.26 -9.46 -0.73
N GLY A 171 1.79 -10.44 0.00
CA GLY A 171 2.91 -11.29 -0.39
C GLY A 171 2.50 -12.50 -1.20
N LEU A 172 3.40 -13.47 -1.27
CA LEU A 172 3.21 -14.79 -1.87
C LEU A 172 3.29 -15.86 -0.78
N GLN A 173 2.63 -16.98 -0.98
CA GLN A 173 2.70 -18.10 -0.02
C GLN A 173 4.13 -18.62 0.15
N GLU A 174 4.91 -18.64 -0.92
CA GLU A 174 6.31 -19.05 -0.94
C GLU A 174 7.31 -17.96 -0.57
N SER A 175 6.86 -16.69 -0.49
CA SER A 175 7.69 -15.55 -0.06
C SER A 175 6.83 -14.50 0.64
N LEU A 176 6.93 -14.48 1.96
CA LEU A 176 6.17 -13.55 2.79
C LEU A 176 6.80 -12.16 2.73
N ILE A 177 5.95 -11.12 2.75
CA ILE A 177 6.42 -9.76 3.04
C ILE A 177 6.77 -9.69 4.52
N GLU A 178 7.96 -9.18 4.86
CA GLU A 178 8.45 -9.19 6.23
C GLU A 178 8.99 -7.86 6.73
N ASP A 179 8.98 -7.68 8.05
CA ASP A 179 9.56 -6.52 8.74
C ASP A 179 8.98 -5.20 8.22
N VAL A 180 7.64 -5.07 8.22
CA VAL A 180 6.95 -3.83 7.83
C VAL A 180 6.36 -3.16 9.06
N ASN A 181 6.71 -1.90 9.26
CA ASN A 181 6.22 -1.09 10.37
C ASN A 181 5.38 0.09 9.88
N PHE A 182 4.21 0.26 10.50
CA PHE A 182 3.36 1.45 10.36
C PHE A 182 3.25 2.14 11.71
N SER A 183 3.61 3.42 11.78
CA SER A 183 3.51 4.17 13.04
C SER A 183 3.02 5.60 12.86
N ASN A 184 2.22 6.08 13.81
CA ASN A 184 1.64 7.43 13.78
C ASN A 184 0.86 7.71 12.49
N ILE A 185 -0.13 6.88 12.19
CA ILE A 185 -0.94 6.97 10.97
C ILE A 185 -2.36 7.41 11.32
N TYR A 186 -2.88 8.41 10.62
CA TYR A 186 -4.29 8.77 10.63
C TYR A 186 -4.89 8.58 9.25
N ILE A 187 -6.02 7.85 9.14
CA ILE A 187 -6.72 7.64 7.88
C ILE A 187 -8.20 7.93 8.06
N GLN A 188 -8.76 8.77 7.18
CA GLN A 188 -10.19 8.91 7.01
C GLN A 188 -10.61 8.29 5.67
N TYR A 189 -11.38 7.21 5.75
CA TYR A 189 -12.00 6.57 4.60
C TYR A 189 -13.41 7.11 4.35
N LYS A 190 -13.87 7.05 3.10
CA LYS A 190 -15.26 7.38 2.74
C LYS A 190 -16.27 6.41 3.36
N GLY A 191 -15.86 5.18 3.65
CA GLY A 191 -16.73 4.15 4.22
C GLY A 191 -17.73 3.60 3.21
N GLY A 192 -18.79 2.95 3.70
CA GLY A 192 -19.88 2.43 2.88
C GLY A 192 -19.71 0.98 2.41
N GLY A 193 -18.73 0.25 2.93
CA GLY A 193 -18.61 -1.19 2.68
C GLY A 193 -19.76 -1.96 3.29
N THR A 194 -20.24 -2.99 2.60
CA THR A 194 -21.42 -3.75 2.97
C THR A 194 -21.08 -5.04 3.74
N LYS A 195 -22.08 -5.71 4.30
CA LYS A 195 -21.92 -7.03 4.92
C LYS A 195 -21.54 -8.11 3.91
N GLU A 196 -22.02 -7.97 2.69
CA GLU A 196 -21.69 -8.85 1.56
C GLU A 196 -20.22 -8.66 1.14
N ASP A 197 -19.71 -7.44 1.18
CA ASP A 197 -18.30 -7.17 0.91
C ASP A 197 -17.39 -7.83 1.96
N ALA A 198 -17.81 -7.89 3.23
CA ALA A 198 -17.06 -8.56 4.28
C ALA A 198 -16.86 -10.08 4.05
N LEU A 199 -17.70 -10.69 3.21
CA LEU A 199 -17.67 -12.12 2.89
C LEU A 199 -16.92 -12.45 1.60
N ARG A 200 -16.41 -11.44 0.88
CA ARG A 200 -15.73 -11.65 -0.40
C ARG A 200 -14.43 -12.43 -0.25
N GLU A 201 -14.23 -13.38 -1.14
CA GLU A 201 -12.94 -14.03 -1.31
C GLU A 201 -12.03 -13.16 -2.17
N VAL A 202 -10.79 -13.02 -1.75
CA VAL A 202 -9.79 -12.21 -2.47
C VAL A 202 -8.92 -13.13 -3.33
N PRO A 203 -8.86 -12.95 -4.66
CA PRO A 203 -8.05 -13.78 -5.54
C PRO A 203 -6.55 -13.56 -5.27
N GLN A 204 -5.72 -14.54 -5.60
CA GLN A 204 -4.26 -14.43 -5.45
C GLN A 204 -3.65 -13.53 -6.52
N ASN A 205 -4.05 -13.70 -7.77
CA ASN A 205 -3.62 -12.90 -8.92
C ASN A 205 -2.11 -12.67 -8.99
N GLU A 206 -1.31 -13.67 -8.69
CA GLU A 206 0.14 -13.56 -8.50
C GLU A 206 0.89 -13.05 -9.74
N LYS A 207 0.38 -13.38 -10.91
CA LYS A 207 0.98 -13.06 -12.22
C LYS A 207 0.41 -11.79 -12.87
N ASN A 208 -0.63 -11.22 -12.28
CA ASN A 208 -1.31 -10.06 -12.84
C ASN A 208 -0.46 -8.79 -12.70
N TYR A 209 -0.80 -7.78 -13.49
CA TYR A 209 -0.27 -6.44 -13.30
C TYR A 209 -0.72 -5.93 -11.92
N PRO A 210 0.20 -5.42 -11.08
CA PRO A 210 -0.11 -5.08 -9.70
C PRO A 210 -0.79 -3.70 -9.61
N GLU A 211 -2.07 -3.72 -9.33
CA GLU A 211 -2.88 -2.56 -8.93
C GLU A 211 -3.88 -3.01 -7.85
N PRO A 212 -4.31 -2.13 -6.94
CA PRO A 212 -5.32 -2.48 -5.93
C PRO A 212 -6.58 -3.12 -6.52
N SER A 213 -7.03 -2.62 -7.67
CA SER A 213 -8.23 -3.12 -8.39
C SER A 213 -8.15 -4.58 -8.81
N MET A 214 -6.93 -5.16 -8.91
CA MET A 214 -6.76 -6.58 -9.23
C MET A 214 -7.43 -7.52 -8.22
N PHE A 215 -7.64 -7.05 -7.01
CA PHE A 215 -8.28 -7.82 -5.93
C PHE A 215 -9.79 -7.61 -5.84
N GLY A 216 -10.34 -6.65 -6.57
CA GLY A 216 -11.74 -6.22 -6.44
C GLY A 216 -12.00 -5.49 -5.13
N VAL A 217 -13.26 -5.37 -4.74
CA VAL A 217 -13.65 -4.81 -3.44
C VAL A 217 -13.18 -5.74 -2.34
N LEU A 218 -12.43 -5.21 -1.38
CA LEU A 218 -11.83 -6.00 -0.31
C LEU A 218 -12.78 -6.25 0.87
N PRO A 219 -12.64 -7.37 1.58
CA PRO A 219 -13.42 -7.67 2.79
C PRO A 219 -12.97 -6.88 4.03
N ALA A 220 -11.98 -6.01 3.92
CA ALA A 220 -11.45 -5.18 5.00
C ALA A 220 -11.81 -3.72 4.79
N SER A 221 -12.12 -2.99 5.86
CA SER A 221 -12.37 -1.56 5.81
C SER A 221 -11.11 -0.70 5.99
N THR A 222 -10.05 -1.25 6.59
CA THR A 222 -8.82 -0.51 6.89
C THR A 222 -7.59 -1.14 6.23
N PHE A 223 -7.27 -2.38 6.59
CA PHE A 223 -6.13 -3.12 6.01
C PHE A 223 -6.50 -4.55 5.66
N TYR A 224 -6.12 -4.96 4.47
CA TYR A 224 -6.06 -6.36 4.04
C TYR A 224 -4.61 -6.82 3.99
N ILE A 225 -4.26 -7.84 4.79
CA ILE A 225 -2.89 -8.32 4.95
C ILE A 225 -2.85 -9.81 4.64
N ARG A 226 -2.05 -10.20 3.66
CA ARG A 226 -1.91 -11.59 3.23
C ARG A 226 -0.45 -11.96 3.01
N HIS A 227 -0.08 -13.18 3.44
CA HIS A 227 1.26 -13.73 3.25
C HIS A 227 2.35 -12.76 3.76
N ALA A 228 2.31 -12.49 5.07
CA ALA A 228 3.21 -11.54 5.71
C ALA A 228 3.72 -12.06 7.06
N LYS A 229 4.86 -11.54 7.51
CA LYS A 229 5.41 -11.84 8.84
C LYS A 229 6.12 -10.63 9.46
N ASN A 230 6.16 -10.58 10.80
CA ASN A 230 6.79 -9.51 11.57
C ASN A 230 6.26 -8.13 11.18
N ILE A 231 4.96 -7.93 11.29
CA ILE A 231 4.29 -6.67 10.93
C ILE A 231 3.93 -5.92 12.22
N THR A 232 4.18 -4.63 12.26
CA THR A 232 3.83 -3.79 13.42
C THR A 232 2.94 -2.63 13.00
N PHE A 233 1.89 -2.39 13.76
CA PHE A 233 1.02 -1.22 13.67
C PHE A 233 1.02 -0.51 15.03
N ASP A 234 1.53 0.71 15.10
CA ASP A 234 1.59 1.48 16.31
C ASP A 234 0.98 2.88 16.17
N ASN A 235 0.09 3.25 17.06
CA ASN A 235 -0.63 4.53 17.07
C ASN A 235 -1.36 4.81 15.75
N ILE A 236 -2.29 3.92 15.41
CA ILE A 236 -3.09 4.01 14.19
C ILE A 236 -4.48 4.53 14.54
N ARG A 237 -4.92 5.56 13.85
CA ARG A 237 -6.28 6.11 13.96
C ARG A 237 -7.00 6.02 12.63
N VAL A 238 -8.22 5.49 12.65
CA VAL A 238 -9.06 5.41 11.46
C VAL A 238 -10.47 5.91 11.76
N SER A 239 -11.00 6.69 10.85
CA SER A 239 -12.39 7.14 10.86
C SER A 239 -13.03 6.92 9.49
N PHE A 240 -14.37 6.90 9.48
CA PHE A 240 -15.16 6.70 8.27
C PHE A 240 -16.17 7.83 8.14
N GLN A 241 -16.40 8.33 6.93
CA GLN A 241 -17.44 9.33 6.67
C GLN A 241 -18.84 8.70 6.65
N LYS A 242 -18.94 7.43 6.24
CA LYS A 242 -20.15 6.61 6.27
C LYS A 242 -19.83 5.33 7.02
N GLU A 243 -20.84 4.73 7.64
CA GLU A 243 -20.68 3.42 8.28
C GLU A 243 -20.15 2.39 7.28
N ASP A 244 -19.21 1.54 7.75
CA ASP A 244 -18.62 0.45 6.98
C ASP A 244 -18.82 -0.85 7.75
N PHE A 245 -19.42 -1.84 7.11
CA PHE A 245 -19.82 -3.11 7.76
C PHE A 245 -18.76 -4.21 7.68
N ARG A 246 -17.60 -3.92 7.11
CA ARG A 246 -16.47 -4.84 7.01
C ARG A 246 -15.62 -4.79 8.30
N PRO A 247 -14.96 -5.89 8.69
CA PRO A 247 -13.94 -5.84 9.73
C PRO A 247 -12.82 -4.84 9.39
N ALA A 248 -12.24 -4.23 10.42
CA ALA A 248 -11.19 -3.24 10.18
C ALA A 248 -9.94 -3.87 9.55
N PHE A 249 -9.49 -4.99 10.10
CA PHE A 249 -8.32 -5.73 9.63
C PHE A 249 -8.72 -7.15 9.22
N VAL A 250 -8.31 -7.56 8.02
CA VAL A 250 -8.42 -8.95 7.55
C VAL A 250 -7.01 -9.50 7.33
N LEU A 251 -6.68 -10.57 8.07
CA LEU A 251 -5.37 -11.22 8.06
C LEU A 251 -5.51 -12.64 7.50
N ASP A 252 -4.75 -12.97 6.43
CA ASP A 252 -4.75 -14.29 5.79
C ASP A 252 -3.30 -14.80 5.63
N ASN A 253 -2.92 -15.82 6.38
CA ASN A 253 -1.56 -16.35 6.44
C ASN A 253 -0.53 -15.30 6.89
N VAL A 254 -0.65 -14.87 8.16
CA VAL A 254 0.22 -13.85 8.78
C VAL A 254 0.87 -14.39 10.04
N HIS A 255 2.20 -14.20 10.16
CA HIS A 255 3.00 -14.78 11.24
C HIS A 255 3.81 -13.69 11.98
N GLY A 256 3.44 -13.40 13.22
CA GLY A 256 4.01 -12.30 13.98
C GLY A 256 3.42 -10.96 13.52
N ILE A 257 2.40 -10.50 14.24
CA ILE A 257 1.81 -9.19 13.99
C ILE A 257 1.39 -8.57 15.31
N ASP A 258 1.83 -7.34 15.51
CA ASP A 258 1.58 -6.55 16.69
C ASP A 258 0.79 -5.30 16.35
N PHE A 259 -0.29 -5.08 17.10
CA PHE A 259 -1.12 -3.88 17.01
C PHE A 259 -1.08 -3.15 18.35
N GLU A 260 -0.54 -1.96 18.39
CA GLU A 260 -0.50 -1.17 19.60
C GLU A 260 -1.19 0.20 19.41
N ARG A 261 -1.98 0.60 20.40
CA ARG A 261 -2.65 1.91 20.42
C ARG A 261 -3.55 2.18 19.21
N LEU A 262 -4.35 1.17 18.80
CA LEU A 262 -5.35 1.37 17.75
C LEU A 262 -6.51 2.23 18.24
N LYS A 263 -6.99 3.13 17.39
CA LYS A 263 -8.19 3.94 17.58
C LYS A 263 -9.02 3.94 16.31
N ILE A 264 -9.83 2.89 16.14
CA ILE A 264 -10.65 2.70 14.95
C ILE A 264 -12.10 3.04 15.27
N ALA A 265 -12.68 3.98 14.55
CA ALA A 265 -14.08 4.38 14.71
C ALA A 265 -15.00 3.39 13.99
N THR A 266 -15.18 2.20 14.55
CA THR A 266 -16.07 1.16 14.01
C THR A 266 -16.92 0.53 15.10
N ASN A 267 -18.15 0.14 14.75
CA ASN A 267 -19.03 -0.72 15.55
C ASN A 267 -18.97 -2.19 15.08
N GLN A 268 -18.12 -2.50 14.11
CA GLN A 268 -17.97 -3.83 13.54
C GLN A 268 -16.81 -4.57 14.21
N LYS A 269 -16.59 -5.82 13.80
CA LYS A 269 -15.45 -6.60 14.25
C LYS A 269 -14.14 -5.90 13.90
N MET A 270 -13.21 -5.87 14.83
CA MET A 270 -11.90 -5.27 14.60
C MET A 270 -11.05 -6.15 13.69
N PHE A 271 -11.10 -7.47 13.89
CA PHE A 271 -10.23 -8.43 13.23
C PHE A 271 -10.99 -9.61 12.65
N SER A 272 -10.63 -10.01 11.43
CA SER A 272 -10.91 -11.31 10.82
C SER A 272 -9.58 -12.01 10.52
N LEU A 273 -9.32 -13.12 11.21
CA LEU A 273 -8.06 -13.87 11.18
C LEU A 273 -8.24 -15.20 10.47
N LYS A 274 -7.32 -15.55 9.56
CA LYS A 274 -7.23 -16.85 8.91
C LYS A 274 -5.76 -17.27 8.83
N ASN A 275 -5.40 -18.43 9.41
CA ASN A 275 -4.03 -18.94 9.48
C ASN A 275 -3.05 -17.90 10.06
N VAL A 276 -3.34 -17.40 11.26
CA VAL A 276 -2.52 -16.38 11.93
C VAL A 276 -1.80 -16.97 13.13
N SER A 277 -0.53 -16.59 13.33
CA SER A 277 0.23 -16.93 14.52
C SER A 277 1.00 -15.75 15.11
N ASN A 278 1.29 -15.81 16.40
CA ASN A 278 1.97 -14.76 17.16
C ASN A 278 1.32 -13.39 16.93
N PHE A 279 0.02 -13.29 17.20
CA PHE A 279 -0.78 -12.07 17.12
C PHE A 279 -0.85 -11.41 18.49
N SER A 280 -0.66 -10.08 18.53
CA SER A 280 -0.93 -9.30 19.75
C SER A 280 -1.67 -7.99 19.46
N VAL A 281 -2.53 -7.56 20.39
CA VAL A 281 -3.24 -6.29 20.33
C VAL A 281 -3.41 -5.70 21.73
N PRO A 282 -2.36 -5.10 22.31
CA PRO A 282 -2.46 -4.39 23.58
C PRO A 282 -2.89 -2.93 23.40
N ASN A 283 -3.38 -2.33 24.49
CA ASN A 283 -3.61 -0.88 24.67
C ASN A 283 -4.45 -0.23 23.56
N SER A 284 -5.40 -0.95 22.98
CA SER A 284 -6.21 -0.49 21.85
C SER A 284 -7.65 -0.19 22.23
N GLN A 285 -8.32 0.76 21.55
CA GLN A 285 -9.72 1.09 21.80
C GLN A 285 -10.65 0.15 21.06
N ASN A 286 -11.80 -0.16 21.67
CA ASN A 286 -12.85 -1.02 21.10
C ASN A 286 -12.45 -2.48 20.86
N VAL A 287 -11.37 -2.93 21.48
CA VAL A 287 -10.93 -4.33 21.47
C VAL A 287 -10.16 -4.61 22.76
N ASP A 288 -10.45 -5.74 23.42
CA ASP A 288 -9.71 -6.17 24.59
C ASP A 288 -8.27 -6.58 24.22
N ASP A 289 -7.35 -6.41 25.14
CA ASP A 289 -5.98 -6.90 24.99
C ASP A 289 -5.98 -8.42 24.74
N LYS A 290 -5.36 -8.83 23.66
CA LYS A 290 -5.27 -10.23 23.25
C LYS A 290 -3.88 -10.61 22.78
N LYS A 291 -3.49 -11.85 23.14
CA LYS A 291 -2.36 -12.57 22.55
C LYS A 291 -2.85 -13.91 22.03
N ILE A 292 -2.52 -14.24 20.81
CA ILE A 292 -2.93 -15.49 20.16
C ILE A 292 -1.68 -16.14 19.56
N GLU A 293 -1.30 -17.31 20.08
CA GLU A 293 -0.13 -18.03 19.56
C GLU A 293 -0.37 -18.58 18.16
N LYS A 294 -1.57 -19.17 17.93
CA LYS A 294 -1.96 -19.71 16.63
C LYS A 294 -3.48 -19.82 16.52
N VAL A 295 -4.01 -19.51 15.35
CA VAL A 295 -5.43 -19.66 15.03
C VAL A 295 -5.64 -19.98 13.56
N GLU A 296 -6.54 -20.92 13.26
CA GLU A 296 -6.93 -21.23 11.88
C GLU A 296 -7.96 -20.23 11.35
N LYS A 297 -9.00 -19.93 12.17
CA LYS A 297 -10.01 -18.93 11.83
C LYS A 297 -10.61 -18.32 13.09
N ARG A 298 -10.69 -16.99 13.16
CA ARG A 298 -11.32 -16.27 14.29
C ARG A 298 -11.70 -14.85 13.88
N GLU A 299 -12.79 -14.35 14.44
CA GLU A 299 -13.21 -12.96 14.30
C GLU A 299 -13.57 -12.37 15.68
N PHE A 300 -13.25 -11.11 15.92
CA PHE A 300 -13.59 -10.38 17.15
C PHE A 300 -13.46 -8.88 17.00
#